data_e293e87f9164039759d077e13bc16d27
#
_entry.id   e293e87f9164039759d077e13bc16d27
#
_cell.length_a   1.000
_cell.length_b   1.000
_cell.length_c   1.000
_cell.angle_alpha   90.00
_cell.angle_beta   90.00
_cell.angle_gamma   90.00
#
_symmetry.space_group_name_H-M   'P 1'
#
loop_
_entity.id
_entity.type
_entity.pdbx_description
1 polymer ?
#
loop_
_entity_poly.entity_id
_entity_poly.type
_entity_poly.pdbx_seq_one_letter_code
_entity_poly.pdbx_strand_id
1 'polypeptide(L)'
;MTSRTIKTILVALALAAAGATSAQTLLNVSYDVAREFYKDYNAAFVANYKKTTGKDVKIDQSHAGSSAQARAVADGLEADVVTMNTTTDIEFLANAGVVAKDWAKRFPNNAAPTTSTMLFLTRNGNPKGIKDWDDLVKPGVQVVIVNPKTGGNGRYAYLAAWGYVKKKGGSDAQAAEFVGKLFKNVPILARGGRDATTAFLQRNIGDVLITFESEVVSIDREFGAGKVDAVYPSISILAENPVAVVERTVAKKGTGELAKAYLDYLYSDEAQEIAAKHALRPRSEAVLKKHAATFKPLQLFTVQELFGSLGEAQKVHFNDGGQFDKLYTPGGK
;
A
#
# COMPACT_ATOMS: atom_id res chain seq x y z
N MET A 1 -26.39 60.06 -38.37
CA MET A 1 -26.79 58.62 -38.14
C MET A 1 -25.56 57.77 -38.08
N THR A 2 -24.74 57.77 -37.06
CA THR A 2 -23.51 56.91 -37.02
C THR A 2 -22.92 56.72 -35.59
N SER A 3 -23.71 56.86 -34.52
CA SER A 3 -23.13 56.75 -33.18
C SER A 3 -23.79 55.73 -32.21
N ARG A 4 -24.84 55.03 -32.63
CA ARG A 4 -25.60 54.03 -31.80
C ARG A 4 -25.28 52.59 -32.11
N THR A 5 -24.68 52.26 -33.23
CA THR A 5 -24.46 50.87 -33.70
C THR A 5 -23.12 50.28 -33.22
N ILE A 6 -22.16 51.09 -32.71
CA ILE A 6 -20.83 50.61 -32.26
C ILE A 6 -20.83 50.15 -30.79
N LYS A 7 -21.79 50.63 -29.98
CA LYS A 7 -21.83 50.24 -28.55
C LYS A 7 -22.45 48.85 -28.29
N THR A 8 -23.20 48.31 -29.22
CA THR A 8 -23.87 47.02 -29.05
C THR A 8 -23.00 45.81 -29.42
N ILE A 9 -21.95 46.02 -30.21
CA ILE A 9 -21.03 44.95 -30.63
C ILE A 9 -19.93 44.67 -29.55
N LEU A 10 -19.60 45.64 -28.74
CA LEU A 10 -18.56 45.50 -27.66
C LEU A 10 -19.09 44.75 -26.44
N VAL A 11 -20.39 44.67 -26.21
CA VAL A 11 -20.98 43.91 -25.10
C VAL A 11 -21.17 42.41 -25.43
N ALA A 12 -21.30 42.03 -26.69
CA ALA A 12 -21.45 40.64 -27.10
C ALA A 12 -20.10 39.87 -27.17
N LEU A 13 -18.94 40.54 -27.20
CA LEU A 13 -17.64 39.89 -27.20
C LEU A 13 -17.11 39.62 -25.76
N ALA A 14 -17.67 40.24 -24.74
CA ALA A 14 -17.25 40.04 -23.35
C ALA A 14 -17.88 38.80 -22.66
N LEU A 15 -18.91 38.18 -23.26
CA LEU A 15 -19.54 36.98 -22.71
C LEU A 15 -19.04 35.65 -23.33
N ALA A 16 -18.16 35.70 -24.32
CA ALA A 16 -17.60 34.50 -24.95
C ALA A 16 -16.25 34.05 -24.35
N ALA A 17 -15.73 34.77 -23.36
CA ALA A 17 -14.56 34.36 -22.55
C ALA A 17 -14.99 33.60 -21.30
N ALA A 18 -16.06 32.78 -21.36
CA ALA A 18 -16.25 31.66 -20.43
C ALA A 18 -15.16 30.66 -20.76
N GLY A 19 -13.98 30.89 -20.19
CA GLY A 19 -12.78 30.12 -20.41
C GLY A 19 -13.06 28.64 -20.28
N ALA A 20 -12.72 27.87 -21.30
CA ALA A 20 -12.53 26.47 -21.16
C ALA A 20 -11.50 26.28 -20.03
N THR A 21 -11.97 26.09 -18.79
CA THR A 21 -11.11 25.73 -17.66
C THR A 21 -10.52 24.39 -18.04
N SER A 22 -9.26 24.40 -18.44
CA SER A 22 -8.51 23.16 -18.66
C SER A 22 -8.72 22.27 -17.44
N ALA A 23 -9.10 21.02 -17.70
CA ALA A 23 -9.29 20.05 -16.61
C ALA A 23 -8.03 19.99 -15.74
N GLN A 24 -8.19 20.20 -14.45
CA GLN A 24 -7.05 20.06 -13.52
C GLN A 24 -6.56 18.60 -13.56
N THR A 25 -5.25 18.43 -13.59
CA THR A 25 -4.63 17.09 -13.54
C THR A 25 -3.98 16.88 -12.18
N LEU A 26 -4.31 15.77 -11.56
CA LEU A 26 -3.73 15.32 -10.30
C LEU A 26 -2.87 14.07 -10.58
N LEU A 27 -1.65 14.03 -10.04
CA LEU A 27 -0.80 12.85 -10.07
C LEU A 27 -0.84 12.13 -8.71
N ASN A 28 -1.35 10.91 -8.70
CA ASN A 28 -1.24 9.97 -7.57
C ASN A 28 0.00 9.09 -7.74
N VAL A 29 0.93 9.16 -6.80
CA VAL A 29 2.12 8.30 -6.74
C VAL A 29 1.89 7.23 -5.68
N SER A 30 1.92 5.96 -6.11
CA SER A 30 1.48 4.81 -5.29
C SER A 30 2.40 3.60 -5.42
N TYR A 31 2.20 2.61 -4.58
CA TYR A 31 2.89 1.33 -4.67
C TYR A 31 2.30 0.43 -5.78
N ASP A 32 3.11 -0.50 -6.28
CA ASP A 32 2.84 -1.28 -7.51
C ASP A 32 1.57 -2.15 -7.41
N VAL A 33 1.32 -2.78 -6.28
CA VAL A 33 0.18 -3.68 -6.07
C VAL A 33 -1.16 -2.94 -6.09
N ALA A 34 -1.21 -1.67 -5.72
CA ALA A 34 -2.44 -0.88 -5.71
C ALA A 34 -2.87 -0.36 -7.10
N ARG A 35 -2.14 -0.68 -8.18
CA ARG A 35 -2.42 -0.18 -9.53
C ARG A 35 -3.85 -0.37 -9.99
N GLU A 36 -4.37 -1.59 -9.89
CA GLU A 36 -5.72 -1.91 -10.37
C GLU A 36 -6.81 -1.30 -9.47
N PHE A 37 -6.54 -1.24 -8.14
CA PHE A 37 -7.42 -0.52 -7.23
C PHE A 37 -7.55 0.95 -7.63
N TYR A 38 -6.42 1.66 -7.82
CA TYR A 38 -6.48 3.07 -8.18
C TYR A 38 -7.01 3.32 -9.58
N LYS A 39 -6.92 2.38 -10.51
CA LYS A 39 -7.59 2.48 -11.81
C LYS A 39 -9.12 2.56 -11.65
N ASP A 40 -9.71 1.64 -10.88
CA ASP A 40 -11.15 1.61 -10.65
C ASP A 40 -11.59 2.80 -9.76
N TYR A 41 -10.80 3.09 -8.73
CA TYR A 41 -11.03 4.23 -7.84
C TYR A 41 -11.01 5.57 -8.57
N ASN A 42 -10.04 5.81 -9.44
CA ASN A 42 -9.91 7.04 -10.21
C ASN A 42 -11.13 7.27 -11.12
N ALA A 43 -11.65 6.21 -11.74
CA ALA A 43 -12.86 6.30 -12.58
C ALA A 43 -14.08 6.73 -11.73
N ALA A 44 -14.27 6.13 -10.56
CA ALA A 44 -15.35 6.48 -9.64
C ALA A 44 -15.19 7.90 -9.08
N PHE A 45 -13.98 8.26 -8.66
CA PHE A 45 -13.70 9.62 -8.17
C PHE A 45 -13.99 10.69 -9.22
N VAL A 46 -13.51 10.53 -10.45
CA VAL A 46 -13.74 11.49 -11.55
C VAL A 46 -15.23 11.68 -11.80
N ALA A 47 -16.02 10.59 -11.85
CA ALA A 47 -17.45 10.63 -12.02
C ALA A 47 -18.16 11.36 -10.86
N ASN A 48 -17.77 11.04 -9.60
CA ASN A 48 -18.30 11.70 -8.41
C ASN A 48 -17.94 13.18 -8.37
N TYR A 49 -16.66 13.52 -8.62
CA TYR A 49 -16.20 14.91 -8.61
C TYR A 49 -16.91 15.77 -9.63
N LYS A 50 -17.09 15.25 -10.85
CA LYS A 50 -17.89 15.92 -11.91
C LYS A 50 -19.35 16.14 -11.47
N LYS A 51 -19.96 15.12 -10.87
CA LYS A 51 -21.36 15.18 -10.38
C LYS A 51 -21.53 16.23 -9.27
N THR A 52 -20.56 16.32 -8.35
CA THR A 52 -20.69 17.17 -7.15
C THR A 52 -20.21 18.60 -7.38
N THR A 53 -19.23 18.80 -8.26
CA THR A 53 -18.61 20.13 -8.48
C THR A 53 -18.89 20.73 -9.85
N GLY A 54 -19.38 19.95 -10.83
CA GLY A 54 -19.51 20.35 -12.22
C GLY A 54 -18.18 20.41 -12.99
N LYS A 55 -17.03 20.15 -12.34
CA LYS A 55 -15.70 20.30 -12.92
C LYS A 55 -15.19 18.98 -13.48
N ASP A 56 -14.51 19.04 -14.63
CA ASP A 56 -13.76 17.92 -15.18
C ASP A 56 -12.35 17.89 -14.58
N VAL A 57 -11.88 16.70 -14.24
CA VAL A 57 -10.53 16.46 -13.73
C VAL A 57 -9.92 15.24 -14.39
N LYS A 58 -8.58 15.21 -14.46
CA LYS A 58 -7.81 14.05 -14.91
C LYS A 58 -6.94 13.55 -13.77
N ILE A 59 -6.93 12.23 -13.56
CA ILE A 59 -6.07 11.60 -12.57
C ILE A 59 -5.02 10.77 -13.30
N ASP A 60 -3.78 11.16 -13.17
CA ASP A 60 -2.63 10.38 -13.59
C ASP A 60 -2.12 9.56 -12.41
N GLN A 61 -1.45 8.43 -12.70
CA GLN A 61 -0.93 7.55 -11.66
C GLN A 61 0.47 7.03 -12.01
N SER A 62 1.32 6.91 -10.99
CA SER A 62 2.65 6.31 -11.08
C SER A 62 2.78 5.19 -10.05
N HIS A 63 3.26 4.03 -10.45
CA HIS A 63 3.35 2.84 -9.61
C HIS A 63 4.71 2.17 -9.71
N ALA A 64 5.34 1.95 -8.55
CA ALA A 64 6.55 1.17 -8.37
C ALA A 64 6.64 0.68 -6.90
N GLY A 65 7.77 0.15 -6.47
CA GLY A 65 7.99 -0.15 -5.05
C GLY A 65 7.79 1.11 -4.19
N SER A 66 7.04 0.99 -3.08
CA SER A 66 6.61 2.13 -2.25
C SER A 66 7.76 3.06 -1.87
N SER A 67 8.86 2.51 -1.33
CA SER A 67 10.03 3.32 -0.94
C SER A 67 10.78 3.93 -2.14
N ALA A 68 10.71 3.31 -3.33
CA ALA A 68 11.27 3.90 -4.54
C ALA A 68 10.43 5.10 -5.02
N GLN A 69 9.11 4.98 -4.93
CA GLN A 69 8.18 6.08 -5.22
C GLN A 69 8.36 7.25 -4.24
N ALA A 70 8.48 6.96 -2.94
CA ALA A 70 8.75 7.99 -1.94
C ALA A 70 10.06 8.75 -2.25
N ARG A 71 11.12 8.04 -2.61
CA ARG A 71 12.38 8.71 -3.04
C ARG A 71 12.19 9.55 -4.28
N ALA A 72 11.51 9.05 -5.31
CA ALA A 72 11.26 9.82 -6.54
C ALA A 72 10.50 11.12 -6.25
N VAL A 73 9.53 11.11 -5.33
CA VAL A 73 8.80 12.32 -4.91
C VAL A 73 9.72 13.28 -4.13
N ALA A 74 10.55 12.78 -3.22
CA ALA A 74 11.53 13.60 -2.52
C ALA A 74 12.52 14.25 -3.49
N ASP A 75 12.95 13.52 -4.53
CA ASP A 75 13.90 13.94 -5.55
C ASP A 75 13.27 14.87 -6.62
N GLY A 76 11.96 15.13 -6.57
CA GLY A 76 11.32 16.12 -7.42
C GLY A 76 10.20 15.63 -8.34
N LEU A 77 9.78 14.36 -8.30
CA LEU A 77 8.56 13.94 -8.98
C LEU A 77 7.36 14.73 -8.44
N GLU A 78 6.72 15.50 -9.30
CA GLU A 78 5.64 16.42 -8.94
C GLU A 78 4.30 15.69 -8.68
N ALA A 79 4.30 14.77 -7.71
CA ALA A 79 3.08 14.16 -7.20
C ALA A 79 2.20 15.17 -6.46
N ASP A 80 0.89 15.12 -6.66
CA ASP A 80 -0.08 15.90 -5.89
C ASP A 80 -0.43 15.17 -4.58
N VAL A 81 -0.54 13.84 -4.67
CA VAL A 81 -0.79 12.96 -3.53
C VAL A 81 0.11 11.74 -3.59
N VAL A 82 0.40 11.21 -2.42
CA VAL A 82 1.09 9.92 -2.26
C VAL A 82 0.18 8.95 -1.51
N THR A 83 0.17 7.70 -1.96
CA THR A 83 -0.62 6.62 -1.38
C THR A 83 0.31 5.42 -1.23
N MET A 84 0.83 5.21 -0.02
CA MET A 84 1.94 4.30 0.25
C MET A 84 1.44 3.04 1.00
N ASN A 85 2.28 2.03 1.10
CA ASN A 85 1.96 0.83 1.88
C ASN A 85 2.69 0.77 3.23
N THR A 86 3.43 1.82 3.59
CA THR A 86 4.07 1.93 4.91
C THR A 86 4.09 3.38 5.38
N THR A 87 3.93 3.59 6.69
CA THR A 87 4.04 4.92 7.31
C THR A 87 5.44 5.49 7.21
N THR A 88 6.48 4.64 7.20
CA THR A 88 7.88 5.08 7.06
C THR A 88 8.16 5.81 5.75
N ASP A 89 7.45 5.48 4.67
CA ASP A 89 7.60 6.17 3.39
C ASP A 89 7.01 7.58 3.44
N ILE A 90 5.86 7.76 4.13
CA ILE A 90 5.29 9.11 4.36
C ILE A 90 6.15 9.89 5.36
N GLU A 91 6.64 9.25 6.43
CA GLU A 91 7.57 9.87 7.39
C GLU A 91 8.86 10.37 6.70
N PHE A 92 9.41 9.57 5.78
CA PHE A 92 10.55 9.97 4.96
C PHE A 92 10.25 11.25 4.16
N LEU A 93 9.08 11.33 3.52
CA LEU A 93 8.64 12.51 2.77
C LEU A 93 8.39 13.72 3.68
N ALA A 94 7.83 13.50 4.87
CA ALA A 94 7.63 14.56 5.87
C ALA A 94 8.96 15.11 6.40
N ASN A 95 9.96 14.24 6.61
CA ASN A 95 11.32 14.64 6.99
C ASN A 95 12.04 15.39 5.86
N ALA A 96 11.75 15.07 4.61
CA ALA A 96 12.23 15.81 3.43
C ALA A 96 11.48 17.14 3.20
N GLY A 97 10.46 17.46 4.01
CA GLY A 97 9.69 18.70 3.92
C GLY A 97 8.75 18.81 2.71
N VAL A 98 8.42 17.68 2.08
CA VAL A 98 7.50 17.65 0.91
C VAL A 98 6.07 17.27 1.29
N VAL A 99 5.89 16.65 2.44
CA VAL A 99 4.62 16.31 3.08
C VAL A 99 4.58 16.95 4.47
N ALA A 100 3.41 17.33 4.94
CA ALA A 100 3.25 17.94 6.26
C ALA A 100 3.67 16.98 7.38
N LYS A 101 4.28 17.49 8.44
CA LYS A 101 4.72 16.68 9.61
C LYS A 101 3.54 16.06 10.36
N ASP A 102 2.38 16.72 10.34
CA ASP A 102 1.13 16.28 10.97
C ASP A 102 0.24 15.44 10.04
N TRP A 103 0.79 14.91 8.95
CA TRP A 103 0.08 14.19 7.89
C TRP A 103 -0.90 13.12 8.43
N ALA A 104 -0.51 12.38 9.45
CA ALA A 104 -1.33 11.30 10.03
C ALA A 104 -2.62 11.82 10.71
N LYS A 105 -2.67 13.12 11.07
CA LYS A 105 -3.85 13.76 11.70
C LYS A 105 -4.78 14.42 10.68
N ARG A 106 -4.40 14.47 9.40
CA ARG A 106 -5.15 15.21 8.38
C ARG A 106 -6.32 14.44 7.78
N PHE A 107 -6.31 13.12 7.95
CA PHE A 107 -7.38 12.22 7.51
C PHE A 107 -7.69 11.19 8.60
N PRO A 108 -8.88 10.57 8.57
CA PRO A 108 -9.27 9.56 9.56
C PRO A 108 -8.29 8.37 9.62
N ASN A 109 -8.29 7.65 10.76
CA ASN A 109 -7.53 6.41 10.94
C ASN A 109 -6.02 6.57 10.65
N ASN A 110 -5.39 7.61 11.20
CA ASN A 110 -3.97 7.93 10.93
C ASN A 110 -3.67 8.13 9.44
N ALA A 111 -4.59 8.76 8.71
CA ALA A 111 -4.54 8.91 7.26
C ALA A 111 -4.40 7.58 6.50
N ALA A 112 -4.95 6.48 7.04
CA ALA A 112 -4.93 5.15 6.42
C ALA A 112 -6.35 4.69 6.06
N PRO A 113 -6.86 4.97 4.84
CA PRO A 113 -8.21 4.62 4.40
C PRO A 113 -8.45 3.12 4.28
N THR A 114 -7.40 2.33 4.10
CA THR A 114 -7.47 0.88 4.01
C THR A 114 -6.34 0.23 4.80
N THR A 115 -6.51 -1.07 5.07
CA THR A 115 -5.47 -1.90 5.67
C THR A 115 -5.30 -3.19 4.89
N SER A 116 -4.27 -3.93 5.23
CA SER A 116 -4.02 -5.28 4.77
C SER A 116 -3.40 -6.09 5.92
N THR A 117 -3.07 -7.34 5.65
CA THR A 117 -2.31 -8.18 6.57
C THR A 117 -1.44 -9.14 5.79
N MET A 118 -0.51 -9.82 6.46
CA MET A 118 0.34 -10.82 5.84
C MET A 118 -0.34 -12.19 5.87
N LEU A 119 -0.37 -12.85 4.72
CA LEU A 119 -0.85 -14.20 4.52
C LEU A 119 0.24 -15.10 3.93
N PHE A 120 -0.03 -16.40 3.91
CA PHE A 120 0.80 -17.36 3.18
C PHE A 120 0.04 -17.83 1.94
N LEU A 121 0.68 -17.72 0.78
CA LEU A 121 0.20 -18.39 -0.42
C LEU A 121 1.00 -19.67 -0.62
N THR A 122 0.33 -20.80 -0.64
CA THR A 122 0.92 -22.10 -0.91
C THR A 122 0.63 -22.53 -2.34
N ARG A 123 1.33 -23.56 -2.82
CA ARG A 123 0.98 -24.24 -4.05
C ARG A 123 -0.44 -24.82 -3.92
N ASN A 124 -1.14 -24.93 -5.04
CA ASN A 124 -2.47 -25.54 -5.06
C ASN A 124 -2.48 -26.91 -4.35
N GLY A 125 -3.47 -27.14 -3.49
CA GLY A 125 -3.59 -28.32 -2.64
C GLY A 125 -2.68 -28.32 -1.42
N ASN A 126 -1.91 -27.24 -1.18
CA ASN A 126 -1.03 -27.08 -0.01
C ASN A 126 -0.18 -28.35 0.29
N PRO A 127 0.67 -28.80 -0.64
CA PRO A 127 1.36 -30.11 -0.54
C PRO A 127 2.31 -30.22 0.66
N LYS A 128 2.75 -29.08 1.24
CA LYS A 128 3.57 -29.05 2.46
C LYS A 128 2.75 -29.01 3.75
N GLY A 129 1.42 -28.93 3.67
CA GLY A 129 0.53 -28.90 4.83
C GLY A 129 0.74 -27.67 5.72
N ILE A 130 1.07 -26.52 5.13
CA ILE A 130 1.30 -25.25 5.84
C ILE A 130 0.00 -24.76 6.46
N LYS A 131 0.02 -24.47 7.76
CA LYS A 131 -1.13 -23.97 8.51
C LYS A 131 -0.83 -22.69 9.29
N ASP A 132 0.40 -22.56 9.80
CA ASP A 132 0.81 -21.42 10.62
C ASP A 132 2.31 -21.14 10.48
N TRP A 133 2.80 -20.08 11.14
CA TRP A 133 4.19 -19.63 11.14
C TRP A 133 5.19 -20.75 11.51
N ASP A 134 4.84 -21.60 12.47
CA ASP A 134 5.72 -22.72 12.89
C ASP A 134 6.03 -23.69 11.75
N ASP A 135 5.17 -23.80 10.74
CA ASP A 135 5.40 -24.67 9.59
C ASP A 135 6.47 -24.09 8.64
N LEU A 136 6.64 -22.76 8.63
CA LEU A 136 7.57 -22.08 7.73
C LEU A 136 9.05 -22.28 8.14
N VAL A 137 9.31 -22.69 9.38
CA VAL A 137 10.66 -22.94 9.90
C VAL A 137 11.03 -24.43 9.87
N LYS A 138 10.16 -25.30 9.38
CA LYS A 138 10.42 -26.74 9.23
C LYS A 138 11.47 -27.01 8.15
N PRO A 139 12.32 -28.04 8.34
CA PRO A 139 13.26 -28.45 7.29
C PRO A 139 12.54 -28.84 5.99
N GLY A 140 13.09 -28.42 4.86
CA GLY A 140 12.57 -28.73 3.53
C GLY A 140 11.35 -27.89 3.09
N VAL A 141 10.98 -26.87 3.85
CA VAL A 141 10.05 -25.82 3.42
C VAL A 141 10.85 -24.67 2.87
N GLN A 142 10.50 -24.20 1.68
CA GLN A 142 11.13 -23.02 1.05
C GLN A 142 10.14 -21.85 1.02
N VAL A 143 10.57 -20.69 1.54
CA VAL A 143 9.73 -19.49 1.66
C VAL A 143 10.24 -18.38 0.76
N VAL A 144 9.37 -17.85 -0.09
CA VAL A 144 9.62 -16.63 -0.87
C VAL A 144 9.15 -15.43 -0.08
N ILE A 145 10.01 -14.43 0.03
CA ILE A 145 9.75 -13.20 0.79
C ILE A 145 10.41 -12.02 0.08
N VAL A 146 9.81 -10.84 0.21
CA VAL A 146 10.43 -9.59 -0.26
C VAL A 146 11.56 -9.20 0.69
N ASN A 147 12.64 -8.62 0.15
CA ASN A 147 13.74 -8.13 0.97
C ASN A 147 13.28 -7.00 1.93
N PRO A 148 13.38 -7.18 3.24
CA PRO A 148 12.98 -6.16 4.23
C PRO A 148 13.74 -4.83 4.12
N LYS A 149 14.95 -4.86 3.57
CA LYS A 149 15.74 -3.63 3.33
C LYS A 149 15.16 -2.75 2.23
N THR A 150 14.44 -3.34 1.26
CA THR A 150 14.02 -2.63 0.04
C THR A 150 12.52 -2.46 -0.12
N GLY A 151 11.70 -3.24 0.61
CA GLY A 151 10.26 -3.23 0.41
C GLY A 151 9.44 -3.33 1.70
N GLY A 152 8.34 -2.54 1.76
CA GLY A 152 7.40 -2.57 2.89
C GLY A 152 6.77 -3.95 3.12
N ASN A 153 6.48 -4.70 2.04
CA ASN A 153 5.99 -6.08 2.13
C ASN A 153 6.95 -6.95 2.98
N GLY A 154 8.25 -6.89 2.68
CA GLY A 154 9.27 -7.65 3.41
C GLY A 154 9.39 -7.22 4.88
N ARG A 155 9.28 -5.89 5.16
CA ARG A 155 9.28 -5.39 6.54
C ARG A 155 8.09 -5.94 7.32
N TYR A 156 6.89 -5.87 6.77
CA TYR A 156 5.69 -6.41 7.41
C TYR A 156 5.76 -7.92 7.59
N ALA A 157 6.27 -8.67 6.61
CA ALA A 157 6.45 -10.12 6.73
C ALA A 157 7.43 -10.48 7.86
N TYR A 158 8.57 -9.77 7.96
CA TYR A 158 9.53 -9.93 9.05
C TYR A 158 8.91 -9.58 10.41
N LEU A 159 8.25 -8.42 10.51
CA LEU A 159 7.62 -7.97 11.77
C LEU A 159 6.44 -8.88 12.17
N ALA A 160 5.71 -9.44 11.20
CA ALA A 160 4.66 -10.40 11.47
C ALA A 160 5.23 -11.70 12.08
N ALA A 161 6.32 -12.22 11.54
CA ALA A 161 7.02 -13.39 12.09
C ALA A 161 7.57 -13.14 13.49
N TRP A 162 8.18 -11.97 13.72
CA TRP A 162 8.66 -11.55 15.04
C TRP A 162 7.52 -11.42 16.03
N GLY A 163 6.45 -10.71 15.64
CA GLY A 163 5.28 -10.45 16.46
C GLY A 163 4.49 -11.72 16.78
N TYR A 164 4.47 -12.71 15.90
CA TYR A 164 3.89 -14.03 16.19
C TYR A 164 4.50 -14.64 17.47
N VAL A 165 5.83 -14.66 17.57
CA VAL A 165 6.52 -15.18 18.76
C VAL A 165 6.22 -14.32 20.00
N LYS A 166 6.25 -12.99 19.86
CA LYS A 166 5.96 -12.06 20.96
C LYS A 166 4.53 -12.22 21.48
N LYS A 167 3.54 -12.36 20.59
CA LYS A 167 2.11 -12.55 20.94
C LYS A 167 1.85 -13.90 21.61
N LYS A 168 2.69 -14.90 21.41
CA LYS A 168 2.68 -16.19 22.11
C LYS A 168 3.47 -16.16 23.45
N GLY A 169 3.91 -14.97 23.88
CA GLY A 169 4.64 -14.78 25.15
C GLY A 169 6.15 -15.00 25.05
N GLY A 170 6.70 -15.13 23.84
CA GLY A 170 8.13 -15.29 23.63
C GLY A 170 8.94 -14.02 23.87
N SER A 171 10.22 -14.21 24.19
CA SER A 171 11.21 -13.12 24.32
C SER A 171 11.68 -12.61 22.96
N ASP A 172 12.39 -11.47 22.95
CA ASP A 172 13.01 -10.96 21.73
C ASP A 172 14.12 -11.89 21.20
N ALA A 173 14.83 -12.57 22.09
CA ALA A 173 15.82 -13.58 21.71
C ALA A 173 15.15 -14.78 20.98
N GLN A 174 14.02 -15.25 21.48
CA GLN A 174 13.24 -16.32 20.83
C GLN A 174 12.66 -15.85 19.49
N ALA A 175 12.19 -14.61 19.40
CA ALA A 175 11.72 -14.04 18.13
C ALA A 175 12.87 -13.92 17.12
N ALA A 176 14.04 -13.49 17.53
CA ALA A 176 15.25 -13.43 16.71
C ALA A 176 15.65 -14.83 16.19
N GLU A 177 15.66 -15.83 17.05
CA GLU A 177 15.95 -17.21 16.68
C GLU A 177 14.93 -17.75 15.65
N PHE A 178 13.64 -17.51 15.89
CA PHE A 178 12.57 -17.93 15.01
C PHE A 178 12.71 -17.30 13.62
N VAL A 179 12.88 -15.98 13.56
CA VAL A 179 13.05 -15.24 12.30
C VAL A 179 14.34 -15.70 11.60
N GLY A 180 15.42 -15.93 12.33
CA GLY A 180 16.65 -16.51 11.77
C GLY A 180 16.41 -17.88 11.11
N LYS A 181 15.61 -18.76 11.74
CA LYS A 181 15.21 -20.05 11.15
C LYS A 181 14.35 -19.86 9.91
N LEU A 182 13.41 -18.90 9.93
CA LEU A 182 12.59 -18.58 8.76
C LEU A 182 13.47 -18.16 7.57
N PHE A 183 14.43 -17.23 7.80
CA PHE A 183 15.29 -16.72 6.73
C PHE A 183 16.30 -17.76 6.21
N LYS A 184 16.65 -18.80 6.97
CA LYS A 184 17.39 -19.95 6.45
C LYS A 184 16.61 -20.75 5.40
N ASN A 185 15.29 -20.70 5.46
CA ASN A 185 14.40 -21.35 4.50
C ASN A 185 14.08 -20.45 3.29
N VAL A 186 14.68 -19.27 3.18
CA VAL A 186 14.43 -18.30 2.10
C VAL A 186 15.50 -18.48 1.00
N PRO A 187 15.18 -19.11 -0.14
CA PRO A 187 16.15 -19.32 -1.22
C PRO A 187 16.50 -18.03 -1.97
N ILE A 188 15.57 -17.08 -2.00
CA ILE A 188 15.77 -15.76 -2.62
C ILE A 188 15.05 -14.66 -1.85
N LEU A 189 15.63 -13.47 -1.81
CA LEU A 189 14.98 -12.24 -1.39
C LEU A 189 14.53 -11.46 -2.64
N ALA A 190 13.22 -11.40 -2.88
CA ALA A 190 12.65 -10.66 -3.99
C ALA A 190 12.76 -9.14 -3.79
N ARG A 191 12.89 -8.38 -4.88
CA ARG A 191 13.04 -6.92 -4.82
C ARG A 191 11.74 -6.18 -4.47
N GLY A 192 10.58 -6.79 -4.75
CA GLY A 192 9.26 -6.24 -4.50
C GLY A 192 8.18 -7.32 -4.62
N GLY A 193 6.90 -6.98 -4.35
CA GLY A 193 5.78 -7.91 -4.35
C GLY A 193 5.65 -8.65 -5.68
N ARG A 194 5.66 -7.92 -6.80
CA ARG A 194 5.56 -8.52 -8.14
C ARG A 194 6.72 -9.45 -8.49
N ASP A 195 7.95 -9.11 -8.10
CA ASP A 195 9.10 -9.99 -8.29
C ASP A 195 8.97 -11.26 -7.45
N ALA A 196 8.44 -11.16 -6.23
CA ALA A 196 8.15 -12.30 -5.37
C ALA A 196 7.08 -13.21 -5.99
N THR A 197 5.98 -12.64 -6.49
CA THR A 197 4.91 -13.38 -7.18
C THR A 197 5.42 -14.06 -8.44
N THR A 198 6.24 -13.36 -9.25
CA THR A 198 6.88 -13.93 -10.45
C THR A 198 7.82 -15.07 -10.08
N ALA A 199 8.65 -14.91 -9.04
CA ALA A 199 9.53 -15.96 -8.57
C ALA A 199 8.75 -17.20 -8.13
N PHE A 200 7.68 -16.98 -7.36
CA PHE A 200 6.82 -18.05 -6.89
C PHE A 200 6.05 -18.71 -8.03
N LEU A 201 5.24 -17.99 -8.80
CA LEU A 201 4.30 -18.59 -9.76
C LEU A 201 4.92 -18.96 -11.11
N GLN A 202 5.81 -18.12 -11.65
CA GLN A 202 6.35 -18.35 -13.01
C GLN A 202 7.66 -19.11 -12.99
N ARG A 203 8.56 -18.80 -12.03
CA ARG A 203 9.85 -19.47 -11.90
C ARG A 203 9.81 -20.69 -11.00
N ASN A 204 8.64 -20.98 -10.41
CA ASN A 204 8.38 -22.13 -9.55
C ASN A 204 9.34 -22.23 -8.35
N ILE A 205 9.77 -21.10 -7.79
CA ILE A 205 10.66 -21.03 -6.63
C ILE A 205 9.84 -21.04 -5.34
N GLY A 206 10.24 -21.87 -4.38
CA GLY A 206 9.62 -21.95 -3.04
C GLY A 206 8.31 -22.72 -2.98
N ASP A 207 7.94 -23.10 -1.77
CA ASP A 207 6.69 -23.79 -1.43
C ASP A 207 5.63 -22.81 -0.94
N VAL A 208 6.06 -21.69 -0.35
CA VAL A 208 5.22 -20.68 0.28
C VAL A 208 5.69 -19.28 -0.13
N LEU A 209 4.75 -18.40 -0.43
CA LEU A 209 4.99 -16.96 -0.58
C LEU A 209 4.32 -16.24 0.59
N ILE A 210 5.09 -15.47 1.38
CA ILE A 210 4.52 -14.55 2.37
C ILE A 210 4.25 -13.21 1.68
N THR A 211 2.99 -12.79 1.66
CA THR A 211 2.60 -11.56 0.98
C THR A 211 1.34 -10.94 1.60
N PHE A 212 0.96 -9.75 1.12
CA PHE A 212 -0.27 -9.09 1.55
C PHE A 212 -1.52 -9.84 1.10
N GLU A 213 -2.57 -9.79 1.91
CA GLU A 213 -3.89 -10.37 1.59
C GLU A 213 -4.41 -9.89 0.23
N SER A 214 -4.19 -8.63 -0.14
CA SER A 214 -4.59 -8.07 -1.44
C SER A 214 -3.93 -8.74 -2.65
N GLU A 215 -2.77 -9.37 -2.48
CA GLU A 215 -2.09 -10.11 -3.55
C GLU A 215 -2.88 -11.35 -4.01
N VAL A 216 -3.63 -11.98 -3.12
CA VAL A 216 -4.43 -13.17 -3.46
C VAL A 216 -5.36 -12.87 -4.63
N VAL A 217 -6.13 -11.78 -4.53
CA VAL A 217 -7.07 -11.38 -5.59
C VAL A 217 -6.33 -10.96 -6.87
N SER A 218 -5.18 -10.30 -6.72
CA SER A 218 -4.35 -9.91 -7.88
C SER A 218 -3.81 -11.15 -8.62
N ILE A 219 -3.38 -12.16 -7.89
CA ILE A 219 -2.89 -13.43 -8.43
C ILE A 219 -4.01 -14.18 -9.16
N ASP A 220 -5.20 -14.30 -8.56
CA ASP A 220 -6.32 -14.98 -9.20
C ASP A 220 -6.74 -14.29 -10.50
N ARG A 221 -6.70 -12.95 -10.55
CA ARG A 221 -7.00 -12.20 -11.77
C ARG A 221 -5.93 -12.35 -12.87
N GLU A 222 -4.65 -12.31 -12.48
CA GLU A 222 -3.54 -12.31 -13.44
C GLU A 222 -3.18 -13.72 -13.94
N PHE A 223 -3.22 -14.71 -13.04
CA PHE A 223 -2.72 -16.08 -13.32
C PHE A 223 -3.84 -17.12 -13.40
N GLY A 224 -5.09 -16.73 -13.11
CA GLY A 224 -6.25 -17.61 -13.02
C GLY A 224 -6.47 -18.17 -11.63
N ALA A 225 -7.74 -18.30 -11.25
CA ALA A 225 -8.15 -18.83 -9.95
C ALA A 225 -7.66 -20.28 -9.72
N GLY A 226 -7.37 -20.62 -8.47
CA GLY A 226 -6.94 -21.96 -8.08
C GLY A 226 -5.48 -22.31 -8.37
N LYS A 227 -4.63 -21.33 -8.65
CA LYS A 227 -3.18 -21.54 -8.78
C LYS A 227 -2.48 -21.64 -7.43
N VAL A 228 -3.06 -21.04 -6.41
CA VAL A 228 -2.54 -20.97 -5.05
C VAL A 228 -3.67 -21.17 -4.04
N ASP A 229 -3.32 -21.63 -2.84
CA ASP A 229 -4.20 -21.62 -1.69
C ASP A 229 -3.76 -20.55 -0.69
N ALA A 230 -4.71 -19.74 -0.23
CA ALA A 230 -4.46 -18.75 0.81
C ALA A 230 -4.58 -19.39 2.20
N VAL A 231 -3.49 -19.35 2.96
CA VAL A 231 -3.45 -19.80 4.35
C VAL A 231 -3.41 -18.59 5.27
N TYR A 232 -4.41 -18.49 6.15
CA TYR A 232 -4.51 -17.46 7.17
C TYR A 232 -3.81 -17.95 8.44
N PRO A 233 -2.68 -17.32 8.84
CA PRO A 233 -2.00 -17.73 10.06
C PRO A 233 -2.84 -17.39 11.30
N SER A 234 -2.56 -18.03 12.43
CA SER A 234 -3.30 -17.76 13.68
C SER A 234 -3.17 -16.30 14.15
N ILE A 235 -2.02 -15.68 13.93
CA ILE A 235 -1.70 -14.30 14.31
C ILE A 235 -0.98 -13.64 13.14
N SER A 236 -1.33 -12.38 12.83
CA SER A 236 -0.61 -11.58 11.84
C SER A 236 -0.58 -10.11 12.23
N ILE A 237 0.05 -9.29 11.40
CA ILE A 237 0.22 -7.86 11.62
C ILE A 237 -0.80 -7.04 10.85
N LEU A 238 -1.34 -5.99 11.46
CA LEU A 238 -2.16 -4.99 10.76
C LEU A 238 -1.24 -4.06 9.98
N ALA A 239 -1.34 -4.08 8.65
CA ALA A 239 -0.62 -3.19 7.76
C ALA A 239 -1.52 -2.03 7.33
N GLU A 240 -1.16 -0.81 7.67
CA GLU A 240 -1.86 0.40 7.26
C GLU A 240 -1.35 0.88 5.92
N ASN A 241 -2.27 1.34 5.05
CA ASN A 241 -1.96 1.95 3.76
C ASN A 241 -2.16 3.48 3.88
N PRO A 242 -1.14 4.23 4.29
CA PRO A 242 -1.26 5.66 4.54
C PRO A 242 -1.26 6.47 3.26
N VAL A 243 -1.93 7.63 3.35
CA VAL A 243 -2.03 8.60 2.27
C VAL A 243 -1.64 10.00 2.76
N ALA A 244 -1.13 10.84 1.87
CA ALA A 244 -0.83 12.22 2.20
C ALA A 244 -0.86 13.13 0.98
N VAL A 245 -1.15 14.41 1.20
CA VAL A 245 -0.98 15.47 0.22
C VAL A 245 0.50 15.85 0.13
N VAL A 246 1.00 16.08 -1.07
CA VAL A 246 2.36 16.60 -1.30
C VAL A 246 2.31 18.11 -1.36
N GLU A 247 2.45 18.75 -0.21
CA GLU A 247 2.21 20.18 0.01
C GLU A 247 2.98 21.07 -0.97
N ARG A 248 4.24 20.73 -1.23
CA ARG A 248 5.10 21.46 -2.17
C ARG A 248 4.50 21.51 -3.58
N THR A 249 3.97 20.40 -4.05
CA THR A 249 3.43 20.29 -5.41
C THR A 249 2.08 20.96 -5.52
N VAL A 250 1.15 20.70 -4.59
CA VAL A 250 -0.20 21.27 -4.66
C VAL A 250 -0.18 22.79 -4.50
N ALA A 251 0.75 23.32 -3.70
CA ALA A 251 0.94 24.77 -3.61
C ALA A 251 1.43 25.39 -4.95
N LYS A 252 2.35 24.72 -5.65
CA LYS A 252 2.85 25.14 -6.95
C LYS A 252 1.78 25.06 -8.05
N LYS A 253 0.99 23.97 -8.06
CA LYS A 253 0.01 23.67 -9.12
C LYS A 253 -1.37 24.23 -8.86
N GLY A 254 -1.67 24.70 -7.64
CA GLY A 254 -3.01 25.13 -7.24
C GLY A 254 -4.01 23.99 -7.15
N THR A 255 -3.57 22.77 -6.88
CA THR A 255 -4.39 21.54 -6.85
C THR A 255 -4.77 21.08 -5.44
N GLY A 256 -4.55 21.91 -4.40
CA GLY A 256 -4.74 21.50 -3.00
C GLY A 256 -6.16 21.03 -2.68
N GLU A 257 -7.20 21.75 -3.15
CA GLU A 257 -8.61 21.35 -2.95
C GLU A 257 -8.91 20.03 -3.66
N LEU A 258 -8.44 19.85 -4.89
CA LEU A 258 -8.61 18.61 -5.64
C LEU A 258 -7.89 17.43 -4.96
N ALA A 259 -6.66 17.64 -4.48
CA ALA A 259 -5.88 16.64 -3.78
C ALA A 259 -6.56 16.21 -2.48
N LYS A 260 -7.08 17.18 -1.71
CA LYS A 260 -7.85 16.88 -0.50
C LYS A 260 -9.13 16.10 -0.83
N ALA A 261 -9.92 16.55 -1.80
CA ALA A 261 -11.14 15.88 -2.21
C ALA A 261 -10.86 14.44 -2.69
N TYR A 262 -9.77 14.25 -3.42
CA TYR A 262 -9.33 12.94 -3.87
C TYR A 262 -9.02 12.00 -2.69
N LEU A 263 -8.31 12.46 -1.66
CA LEU A 263 -8.00 11.62 -0.50
C LEU A 263 -9.20 11.44 0.44
N ASP A 264 -10.07 12.45 0.59
CA ASP A 264 -11.31 12.33 1.38
C ASP A 264 -12.25 11.26 0.79
N TYR A 265 -12.36 11.19 -0.53
CA TYR A 265 -13.23 10.23 -1.20
C TYR A 265 -12.82 8.76 -0.95
N LEU A 266 -11.55 8.48 -0.59
CA LEU A 266 -11.11 7.14 -0.17
C LEU A 266 -11.89 6.59 1.04
N TYR A 267 -12.49 7.47 1.85
CA TYR A 267 -13.28 7.11 3.03
C TYR A 267 -14.79 7.01 2.75
N SER A 268 -15.23 7.29 1.51
CA SER A 268 -16.63 7.11 1.12
C SER A 268 -16.99 5.62 1.02
N ASP A 269 -18.25 5.29 1.24
CA ASP A 269 -18.71 3.90 1.13
C ASP A 269 -18.46 3.32 -0.27
N GLU A 270 -18.58 4.13 -1.33
CA GLU A 270 -18.30 3.69 -2.70
C GLU A 270 -16.82 3.31 -2.88
N ALA A 271 -15.90 4.14 -2.38
CA ALA A 271 -14.47 3.85 -2.44
C ALA A 271 -14.08 2.64 -1.57
N GLN A 272 -14.72 2.51 -0.40
CA GLN A 272 -14.51 1.36 0.48
C GLN A 272 -15.03 0.05 -0.14
N GLU A 273 -16.13 0.09 -0.90
CA GLU A 273 -16.60 -1.06 -1.70
C GLU A 273 -15.62 -1.42 -2.82
N ILE A 274 -15.05 -0.43 -3.49
CA ILE A 274 -13.99 -0.67 -4.48
C ILE A 274 -12.77 -1.28 -3.81
N ALA A 275 -12.35 -0.76 -2.65
CA ALA A 275 -11.23 -1.30 -1.89
C ALA A 275 -11.46 -2.79 -1.53
N ALA A 276 -12.64 -3.12 -1.02
CA ALA A 276 -12.99 -4.49 -0.69
C ALA A 276 -12.94 -5.45 -1.89
N LYS A 277 -13.37 -5.01 -3.08
CA LYS A 277 -13.25 -5.79 -4.32
C LYS A 277 -11.80 -6.08 -4.72
N HIS A 278 -10.86 -5.25 -4.28
CA HIS A 278 -9.42 -5.43 -4.48
C HIS A 278 -8.71 -6.06 -3.27
N ALA A 279 -9.48 -6.67 -2.35
CA ALA A 279 -9.00 -7.26 -1.09
C ALA A 279 -8.14 -6.31 -0.23
N LEU A 280 -8.35 -5.02 -0.34
CA LEU A 280 -7.90 -4.04 0.63
C LEU A 280 -8.95 -3.96 1.73
N ARG A 281 -8.58 -4.28 2.97
CA ARG A 281 -9.52 -4.27 4.10
C ARG A 281 -10.05 -2.86 4.31
N PRO A 282 -11.39 -2.63 4.14
CA PRO A 282 -11.98 -1.32 4.33
C PRO A 282 -12.00 -0.92 5.80
N ARG A 283 -12.04 0.39 6.08
CA ARG A 283 -12.28 0.94 7.42
C ARG A 283 -13.77 1.04 7.75
N SER A 284 -14.65 1.03 6.74
CA SER A 284 -16.10 0.96 6.93
C SER A 284 -16.48 -0.42 7.47
N GLU A 285 -16.99 -0.47 8.70
CA GLU A 285 -17.45 -1.73 9.31
C GLU A 285 -18.60 -2.36 8.52
N ALA A 286 -19.48 -1.54 7.94
CA ALA A 286 -20.60 -1.99 7.13
C ALA A 286 -20.10 -2.72 5.88
N VAL A 287 -19.11 -2.14 5.18
CA VAL A 287 -18.49 -2.75 4.00
C VAL A 287 -17.70 -4.00 4.39
N LEU A 288 -16.92 -3.94 5.48
CA LEU A 288 -16.16 -5.08 5.97
C LEU A 288 -17.08 -6.29 6.29
N LYS A 289 -18.21 -6.03 6.94
CA LYS A 289 -19.22 -7.06 7.25
C LYS A 289 -19.84 -7.65 5.98
N LYS A 290 -20.15 -6.83 4.99
CA LYS A 290 -20.68 -7.26 3.70
C LYS A 290 -19.70 -8.18 2.95
N HIS A 291 -18.40 -7.95 3.09
CA HIS A 291 -17.31 -8.70 2.46
C HIS A 291 -16.65 -9.73 3.41
N ALA A 292 -17.34 -10.23 4.44
CA ALA A 292 -16.80 -11.16 5.43
C ALA A 292 -16.30 -12.49 4.84
N ALA A 293 -16.81 -12.90 3.68
CA ALA A 293 -16.31 -14.08 2.97
C ALA A 293 -14.88 -13.89 2.44
N THR A 294 -14.52 -12.63 2.04
CA THR A 294 -13.18 -12.26 1.58
C THR A 294 -12.23 -12.04 2.74
N PHE A 295 -12.70 -11.32 3.77
CA PHE A 295 -11.86 -10.93 4.92
C PHE A 295 -12.12 -11.83 6.11
N LYS A 296 -11.46 -12.99 6.15
CA LYS A 296 -11.60 -13.92 7.26
C LYS A 296 -11.16 -13.27 8.58
N PRO A 297 -11.82 -13.58 9.70
CA PRO A 297 -11.36 -13.19 11.02
C PRO A 297 -9.93 -13.68 11.27
N LEU A 298 -9.10 -12.78 11.79
CA LEU A 298 -7.69 -13.04 12.05
C LEU A 298 -7.27 -12.25 13.29
N GLN A 299 -6.50 -12.87 14.19
CA GLN A 299 -5.91 -12.13 15.29
C GLN A 299 -4.80 -11.23 14.77
N LEU A 300 -5.03 -9.91 14.81
CA LEU A 300 -4.08 -8.90 14.35
C LEU A 300 -3.48 -8.15 15.54
N PHE A 301 -2.19 -7.87 15.45
CA PHE A 301 -1.52 -6.89 16.29
C PHE A 301 -1.07 -5.70 15.46
N THR A 302 -0.91 -4.55 16.10
CA THR A 302 -0.41 -3.33 15.46
C THR A 302 1.09 -3.18 15.63
N VAL A 303 1.74 -2.41 14.75
CA VAL A 303 3.14 -2.04 14.91
C VAL A 303 3.36 -1.31 16.23
N GLN A 304 2.43 -0.40 16.60
CA GLN A 304 2.50 0.37 17.85
C GLN A 304 2.52 -0.52 19.09
N GLU A 305 1.74 -1.59 19.08
CA GLU A 305 1.62 -2.53 20.20
C GLU A 305 2.94 -3.23 20.53
N LEU A 306 3.71 -3.63 19.53
CA LEU A 306 4.92 -4.45 19.72
C LEU A 306 6.24 -3.74 19.44
N PHE A 307 6.22 -2.67 18.64
CA PHE A 307 7.44 -2.02 18.13
C PHE A 307 7.44 -0.49 18.33
N GLY A 308 6.44 0.06 19.01
CA GLY A 308 6.28 1.51 19.21
C GLY A 308 5.88 2.25 17.91
N SER A 309 6.68 2.14 16.86
CA SER A 309 6.39 2.70 15.54
C SER A 309 7.16 1.96 14.45
N LEU A 310 6.74 2.12 13.19
CA LEU A 310 7.54 1.60 12.06
C LEU A 310 8.91 2.29 11.97
N GLY A 311 9.01 3.56 12.36
CA GLY A 311 10.28 4.27 12.44
C GLY A 311 11.23 3.68 13.48
N GLU A 312 10.73 3.28 14.64
CA GLU A 312 11.52 2.57 15.67
C GLU A 312 11.87 1.16 15.20
N ALA A 313 10.92 0.42 14.64
CA ALA A 313 11.19 -0.88 14.04
C ALA A 313 12.27 -0.78 12.94
N GLN A 314 12.25 0.28 12.11
CA GLN A 314 13.26 0.54 11.09
C GLN A 314 14.66 0.67 11.71
N LYS A 315 14.79 1.44 12.79
CA LYS A 315 16.07 1.66 13.48
C LYS A 315 16.63 0.37 14.07
N VAL A 316 15.78 -0.40 14.75
CA VAL A 316 16.20 -1.61 15.46
C VAL A 316 16.45 -2.78 14.52
N HIS A 317 15.58 -2.96 13.53
CA HIS A 317 15.56 -4.19 12.72
C HIS A 317 16.18 -4.03 11.33
N PHE A 318 16.01 -2.86 10.66
CA PHE A 318 16.28 -2.75 9.23
C PHE A 318 17.37 -1.77 8.82
N ASN A 319 17.84 -0.90 9.72
CA ASN A 319 19.03 -0.08 9.46
C ASN A 319 20.28 -0.96 9.35
N ASP A 320 21.34 -0.42 8.77
CA ASP A 320 22.62 -1.13 8.64
C ASP A 320 23.14 -1.57 10.02
N GLY A 321 23.51 -2.83 10.14
CA GLY A 321 23.86 -3.47 11.41
C GLY A 321 22.69 -3.79 12.33
N GLY A 322 21.44 -3.59 11.89
CA GLY A 322 20.23 -3.95 12.63
C GLY A 322 20.02 -5.45 12.79
N GLN A 323 18.91 -5.84 13.41
CA GLN A 323 18.63 -7.25 13.72
C GLN A 323 18.57 -8.11 12.44
N PHE A 324 18.00 -7.60 11.34
CA PHE A 324 17.94 -8.34 10.09
C PHE A 324 19.32 -8.72 9.56
N ASP A 325 20.28 -7.79 9.58
CA ASP A 325 21.65 -8.05 9.09
C ASP A 325 22.39 -9.10 9.95
N LYS A 326 22.04 -9.22 11.21
CA LYS A 326 22.59 -10.23 12.12
C LYS A 326 21.99 -11.62 11.90
N LEU A 327 20.74 -11.67 11.44
CA LEU A 327 19.98 -12.91 11.26
C LEU A 327 20.09 -13.48 9.85
N TYR A 328 20.40 -12.65 8.87
CA TYR A 328 20.49 -13.02 7.45
C TYR A 328 21.85 -12.63 6.87
N THR A 329 22.65 -13.65 6.53
CA THR A 329 23.88 -13.48 5.76
C THR A 329 23.64 -14.03 4.35
N PRO A 330 23.70 -13.21 3.29
CA PRO A 330 23.55 -13.70 1.91
C PRO A 330 24.55 -14.82 1.63
N GLY A 331 24.06 -16.00 1.19
CA GLY A 331 24.92 -17.13 0.84
C GLY A 331 25.55 -17.87 2.02
N GLY A 332 25.19 -17.55 3.26
CA GLY A 332 25.59 -18.30 4.46
C GLY A 332 24.92 -19.68 4.46
N LYS A 333 25.74 -20.75 4.31
CA LYS A 333 25.34 -22.15 4.55
C LYS A 333 25.25 -22.40 6.06
#